data_b14113627cf49f75e77f2643946209bd
#
_entry.id   b14113627cf49f75e77f2643946209bd
#
_cell.length_a   1.000
_cell.length_b   1.000
_cell.length_c   1.000
_cell.angle_alpha   90.00
_cell.angle_beta   90.00
_cell.angle_gamma   90.00
#
_symmetry.space_group_name_H-M   'P 1'
#
loop_
_entity.id
_entity.type
_entity.pdbx_description
1 polymer ?
#
loop_
_entity_poly.entity_id
_entity_poly.type
_entity_poly.pdbx_seq_one_letter_code
_entity_poly.pdbx_strand_id
1 'polypeptide(L)'
;MRIHELLVETAEEDRAIMSLADTVYDYLQQYADTDLDYDETGVIHIGRIGDLFNTPIPAMDRIRLEISSDDAIVDLVRRLNGKATPADSHLGQWDPMEKAISLNADYLSTKRMRNTIAHELRHAMDDMKSLNRANQSTRYRTARNPADRANPDTAYRAEPAEINARFVEALHVLIPIIPKLVNLDPTAFRTKMTAYLNKAFEIKHIADLYPEKTDSPHYKRLLQRAWDFINKELTHVKSVDTPSK
;
A
#
# COMPACT_ATOMS: atom_id res chain seq x y z
N MET A 1 -1.08 -18.29 -12.48
CA MET A 1 -1.13 -18.24 -11.01
C MET A 1 -2.55 -17.91 -10.59
N ARG A 2 -3.11 -18.63 -9.64
CA ARG A 2 -4.48 -18.36 -9.19
C ARG A 2 -4.41 -17.22 -8.16
N ILE A 3 -5.28 -16.22 -8.29
CA ILE A 3 -5.46 -15.11 -7.32
C ILE A 3 -5.58 -15.63 -5.86
N HIS A 4 -5.91 -16.90 -5.68
CA HIS A 4 -5.97 -17.59 -4.40
C HIS A 4 -4.69 -17.52 -3.55
N GLU A 5 -3.53 -17.45 -4.16
CA GLU A 5 -2.24 -17.53 -3.44
C GLU A 5 -1.78 -16.19 -2.87
N LEU A 6 -2.32 -15.08 -3.36
CA LEU A 6 -1.99 -13.73 -2.88
C LEU A 6 -2.88 -13.23 -1.75
N LEU A 7 -4.05 -13.86 -1.54
CA LEU A 7 -5.00 -13.46 -0.50
C LEU A 7 -4.81 -14.22 0.85
N VAL A 8 -3.71 -14.97 1.01
CA VAL A 8 -3.41 -15.74 2.25
C VAL A 8 -2.72 -14.86 3.30
N GLU A 9 -2.70 -13.56 3.11
CA GLU A 9 -2.03 -12.64 4.01
C GLU A 9 -2.84 -12.37 5.27
N THR A 10 -2.13 -12.18 6.36
CA THR A 10 -2.75 -12.02 7.67
C THR A 10 -3.01 -10.55 7.99
N ALA A 11 -4.02 -10.29 8.80
CA ALA A 11 -4.29 -8.94 9.31
C ALA A 11 -3.10 -8.38 10.13
N GLU A 12 -2.25 -9.26 10.70
CA GLU A 12 -1.01 -8.85 11.36
C GLU A 12 0.00 -8.25 10.39
N GLU A 13 0.16 -8.86 9.21
CA GLU A 13 1.05 -8.31 8.18
C GLU A 13 0.57 -6.97 7.66
N ASP A 14 -0.72 -6.84 7.38
CA ASP A 14 -1.31 -5.57 6.96
C ASP A 14 -1.08 -4.48 8.01
N ARG A 15 -1.28 -4.82 9.29
CA ARG A 15 -1.02 -3.91 10.41
C ARG A 15 0.45 -3.52 10.51
N ALA A 16 1.36 -4.49 10.38
CA ALA A 16 2.80 -4.24 10.44
C ALA A 16 3.26 -3.30 9.31
N ILE A 17 2.73 -3.48 8.08
CA ILE A 17 3.00 -2.60 6.96
C ILE A 17 2.50 -1.18 7.24
N MET A 18 1.28 -1.03 7.73
CA MET A 18 0.70 0.29 8.02
C MET A 18 1.44 1.00 9.16
N SER A 19 1.79 0.28 10.22
CA SER A 19 2.61 0.82 11.31
C SER A 19 3.99 1.27 10.84
N LEU A 20 4.63 0.49 9.97
CA LEU A 20 5.90 0.87 9.35
C LEU A 20 5.72 2.09 8.44
N ALA A 21 4.64 2.15 7.67
CA ALA A 21 4.35 3.31 6.82
C ALA A 21 4.19 4.60 7.63
N ASP A 22 3.53 4.53 8.78
CA ASP A 22 3.40 5.66 9.70
C ASP A 22 4.78 6.10 10.22
N THR A 23 5.61 5.16 10.66
CA THR A 23 6.95 5.44 11.15
C THR A 23 7.84 6.06 10.06
N VAL A 24 7.80 5.52 8.85
CA VAL A 24 8.54 6.07 7.69
C VAL A 24 8.04 7.46 7.35
N TYR A 25 6.72 7.67 7.30
CA TYR A 25 6.14 8.97 7.02
C TYR A 25 6.58 10.02 8.04
N ASP A 26 6.48 9.71 9.33
CA ASP A 26 6.85 10.64 10.41
C ASP A 26 8.35 10.97 10.35
N TYR A 27 9.19 9.98 10.05
CA TYR A 27 10.64 10.20 9.85
C TYR A 27 10.93 11.13 8.66
N LEU A 28 10.21 10.97 7.55
CA LEU A 28 10.44 11.76 6.35
C LEU A 28 9.98 13.21 6.47
N GLN A 29 9.17 13.57 7.48
CA GLN A 29 8.76 14.97 7.70
C GLN A 29 9.94 15.91 7.94
N GLN A 30 11.10 15.41 8.39
CA GLN A 30 12.31 16.23 8.53
C GLN A 30 12.89 16.72 7.18
N TYR A 31 12.52 16.06 6.09
CA TYR A 31 12.93 16.44 4.72
C TYR A 31 11.86 17.24 3.99
N ALA A 32 10.64 17.32 4.53
CA ALA A 32 9.58 18.11 3.95
C ALA A 32 9.90 19.61 4.05
N ASP A 33 9.60 20.33 2.99
CA ASP A 33 9.80 21.79 2.91
C ASP A 33 11.27 22.26 3.15
N THR A 34 12.25 21.37 2.92
CA THR A 34 13.69 21.70 2.99
C THR A 34 14.31 21.77 1.59
N ASP A 35 15.36 22.57 1.44
CA ASP A 35 16.19 22.51 0.24
C ASP A 35 16.94 21.18 0.25
N LEU A 36 16.60 20.31 -0.69
CA LEU A 36 17.16 18.97 -0.79
C LEU A 36 18.36 18.98 -1.76
N ASP A 37 19.47 18.42 -1.29
CA ASP A 37 20.68 18.26 -2.09
C ASP A 37 20.64 16.91 -2.82
N TYR A 38 20.09 16.93 -4.03
CA TYR A 38 19.97 15.74 -4.87
C TYR A 38 21.32 15.40 -5.51
N ASP A 39 21.55 14.11 -5.70
CA ASP A 39 22.63 13.66 -6.57
C ASP A 39 22.36 14.00 -8.05
N GLU A 40 23.30 13.65 -8.94
CA GLU A 40 23.20 13.90 -10.39
C GLU A 40 22.00 13.20 -11.07
N THR A 41 21.40 12.22 -10.40
CA THR A 41 20.21 11.49 -10.88
C THR A 41 18.90 12.05 -10.33
N GLY A 42 18.95 13.09 -9.50
CA GLY A 42 17.79 13.70 -8.86
C GLY A 42 17.25 12.87 -7.68
N VAL A 43 18.11 12.08 -7.03
CA VAL A 43 17.75 11.18 -5.95
C VAL A 43 18.57 11.47 -4.68
N ILE A 44 17.95 11.32 -3.53
CA ILE A 44 18.60 11.31 -2.23
C ILE A 44 18.43 9.92 -1.62
N HIS A 45 19.53 9.26 -1.35
CA HIS A 45 19.52 7.97 -0.66
C HIS A 45 19.42 8.18 0.85
N ILE A 46 18.28 7.83 1.44
CA ILE A 46 18.03 7.98 2.87
C ILE A 46 18.70 6.85 3.67
N GLY A 47 18.54 5.61 3.21
CA GLY A 47 19.12 4.44 3.86
C GLY A 47 18.29 3.18 3.65
N ARG A 48 18.65 2.11 4.34
CA ARG A 48 17.85 0.88 4.34
C ARG A 48 16.80 0.92 5.44
N ILE A 49 15.62 0.43 5.15
CA ILE A 49 14.51 0.40 6.12
C ILE A 49 14.92 -0.34 7.41
N GLY A 50 15.62 -1.48 7.30
CA GLY A 50 16.09 -2.23 8.46
C GLY A 50 17.15 -1.52 9.31
N ASP A 51 17.93 -0.62 8.69
CA ASP A 51 18.95 0.16 9.41
C ASP A 51 18.32 1.40 10.11
N LEU A 52 17.25 1.93 9.52
CA LEU A 52 16.57 3.15 9.99
C LEU A 52 15.46 2.85 11.03
N PHE A 53 14.79 1.72 10.88
CA PHE A 53 13.60 1.41 11.66
C PHE A 53 13.66 -0.02 12.22
N ASN A 54 13.21 -0.19 13.45
CA ASN A 54 13.01 -1.52 14.02
C ASN A 54 11.72 -2.12 13.43
N THR A 55 11.87 -2.88 12.34
CA THR A 55 10.72 -3.49 11.66
C THR A 55 10.54 -4.97 12.04
N PRO A 56 9.32 -5.41 12.37
CA PRO A 56 9.03 -6.82 12.60
C PRO A 56 8.96 -7.64 11.30
N ILE A 57 9.19 -7.03 10.15
CA ILE A 57 9.09 -7.66 8.82
C ILE A 57 10.50 -7.86 8.25
N PRO A 58 11.14 -9.03 8.43
CA PRO A 58 12.54 -9.25 8.01
C PRO A 58 12.79 -8.99 6.52
N ALA A 59 11.76 -9.16 5.67
CA ALA A 59 11.88 -8.88 4.24
C ALA A 59 12.19 -7.41 3.94
N MET A 60 11.80 -6.48 4.84
CA MET A 60 11.99 -5.05 4.68
C MET A 60 13.41 -4.58 4.98
N ASP A 61 14.24 -5.38 5.66
CA ASP A 61 15.60 -4.97 6.08
C ASP A 61 16.48 -4.51 4.93
N ARG A 62 16.25 -5.06 3.73
CA ARG A 62 17.08 -4.82 2.54
C ARG A 62 16.55 -3.75 1.60
N ILE A 63 15.38 -3.20 1.90
CA ILE A 63 14.74 -2.22 1.06
C ILE A 63 15.36 -0.86 1.31
N ARG A 64 15.81 -0.20 0.24
CA ARG A 64 16.29 1.18 0.30
C ARG A 64 15.11 2.14 0.28
N LEU A 65 15.25 3.21 1.03
CA LEU A 65 14.34 4.35 1.02
C LEU A 65 15.04 5.52 0.35
N GLU A 66 14.38 6.13 -0.60
CA GLU A 66 14.90 7.21 -1.44
C GLU A 66 13.87 8.34 -1.55
N ILE A 67 14.36 9.57 -1.63
CA ILE A 67 13.55 10.74 -1.99
C ILE A 67 14.00 11.15 -3.41
N SER A 68 13.05 11.30 -4.30
CA SER A 68 13.29 11.64 -5.69
C SER A 68 12.65 12.99 -6.06
N SER A 69 13.33 13.75 -6.89
CA SER A 69 12.71 14.89 -7.57
C SER A 69 11.55 14.43 -8.47
N ASP A 70 10.64 15.34 -8.84
CA ASP A 70 9.51 15.00 -9.72
C ASP A 70 9.97 14.40 -11.05
N ASP A 71 10.99 14.99 -11.67
CA ASP A 71 11.57 14.47 -12.92
C ASP A 71 12.15 13.07 -12.76
N ALA A 72 12.89 12.81 -11.68
CA ALA A 72 13.50 11.52 -11.41
C ALA A 72 12.46 10.41 -11.22
N ILE A 73 11.38 10.70 -10.50
CA ILE A 73 10.32 9.69 -10.29
C ILE A 73 9.52 9.44 -11.58
N VAL A 74 9.29 10.47 -12.40
CA VAL A 74 8.64 10.31 -13.72
C VAL A 74 9.49 9.43 -14.63
N ASP A 75 10.81 9.62 -14.66
CA ASP A 75 11.72 8.79 -15.45
C ASP A 75 11.80 7.35 -14.91
N LEU A 76 11.79 7.16 -13.60
CA LEU A 76 11.70 5.84 -12.98
C LEU A 76 10.44 5.10 -13.42
N VAL A 77 9.29 5.74 -13.30
CA VAL A 77 8.01 5.14 -13.71
C VAL A 77 7.98 4.83 -15.21
N ARG A 78 8.52 5.74 -16.05
CA ARG A 78 8.64 5.50 -17.49
C ARG A 78 9.51 4.29 -17.78
N ARG A 79 10.65 4.14 -17.10
CA ARG A 79 11.54 2.98 -17.22
C ARG A 79 10.87 1.68 -16.84
N LEU A 80 10.12 1.67 -15.73
CA LEU A 80 9.47 0.47 -15.21
C LEU A 80 8.21 0.08 -16.01
N ASN A 81 7.41 1.05 -16.43
CA ASN A 81 6.11 0.81 -17.04
C ASN A 81 6.08 1.01 -18.56
N GLY A 82 7.16 1.53 -19.16
CA GLY A 82 7.28 1.74 -20.59
C GLY A 82 6.42 2.88 -21.17
N LYS A 83 5.75 3.67 -20.32
CA LYS A 83 4.93 4.83 -20.72
C LYS A 83 5.07 5.94 -19.69
N ALA A 84 5.11 7.19 -20.17
CA ALA A 84 4.91 8.35 -19.30
C ALA A 84 3.43 8.42 -18.90
N THR A 85 3.19 8.48 -17.60
CA THR A 85 1.91 8.84 -17.01
C THR A 85 2.00 10.30 -16.52
N PRO A 86 0.89 11.02 -16.32
CA PRO A 86 0.96 12.41 -15.81
C PRO A 86 1.72 12.50 -14.48
N ALA A 87 2.54 13.53 -14.33
CA ALA A 87 3.42 13.74 -13.17
C ALA A 87 2.67 13.72 -11.83
N ASP A 88 1.47 14.26 -11.79
CA ASP A 88 0.60 14.34 -10.62
C ASP A 88 0.08 12.97 -10.11
N SER A 89 0.37 11.89 -10.82
CA SER A 89 0.07 10.51 -10.40
C SER A 89 1.23 9.79 -9.71
N HIS A 90 2.43 10.41 -9.64
CA HIS A 90 3.64 9.74 -9.16
C HIS A 90 4.07 10.25 -7.78
N LEU A 91 3.40 9.77 -6.75
CA LEU A 91 3.75 10.08 -5.37
C LEU A 91 4.89 9.20 -4.84
N GLY A 92 4.99 7.99 -5.37
CA GLY A 92 6.01 7.01 -5.00
C GLY A 92 6.04 5.84 -5.96
N GLN A 93 7.11 5.04 -5.91
CA GLN A 93 7.29 3.87 -6.75
C GLN A 93 8.22 2.85 -6.10
N TRP A 94 7.80 1.59 -6.07
CA TRP A 94 8.66 0.45 -5.80
C TRP A 94 9.46 0.06 -7.06
N ASP A 95 10.79 0.00 -6.94
CA ASP A 95 11.68 -0.57 -7.97
C ASP A 95 12.17 -1.96 -7.52
N PRO A 96 11.66 -3.05 -8.13
CA PRO A 96 12.04 -4.41 -7.76
C PRO A 96 13.49 -4.77 -8.15
N MET A 97 14.06 -4.08 -9.14
CA MET A 97 15.44 -4.34 -9.60
C MET A 97 16.45 -3.76 -8.60
N GLU A 98 16.21 -2.52 -8.18
CA GLU A 98 17.07 -1.80 -7.24
C GLU A 98 16.71 -2.09 -5.77
N LYS A 99 15.55 -2.72 -5.51
CA LYS A 99 14.98 -2.92 -4.18
C LYS A 99 14.87 -1.61 -3.42
N ALA A 100 14.32 -0.62 -4.08
CA ALA A 100 14.17 0.72 -3.57
C ALA A 100 12.72 1.21 -3.63
N ILE A 101 12.30 1.94 -2.60
CA ILE A 101 11.09 2.74 -2.60
C ILE A 101 11.52 4.19 -2.80
N SER A 102 11.18 4.75 -3.95
CA SER A 102 11.42 6.15 -4.28
C SER A 102 10.15 6.96 -4.03
N LEU A 103 10.24 8.03 -3.26
CA LEU A 103 9.13 8.89 -2.88
C LEU A 103 9.35 10.30 -3.43
N ASN A 104 8.30 10.89 -4.01
CA ASN A 104 8.37 12.21 -4.60
C ASN A 104 8.48 13.29 -3.52
N ALA A 105 9.54 14.10 -3.59
CA ALA A 105 9.84 15.14 -2.62
C ALA A 105 8.71 16.17 -2.47
N ASP A 106 8.07 16.56 -3.57
CA ASP A 106 7.04 17.60 -3.61
C ASP A 106 5.78 17.24 -2.80
N TYR A 107 5.64 15.95 -2.46
CA TYR A 107 4.46 15.44 -1.75
C TYR A 107 4.75 14.92 -0.35
N LEU A 108 5.99 15.03 0.17
CA LEU A 108 6.37 14.48 1.48
C LEU A 108 5.49 14.99 2.63
N SER A 109 5.11 16.27 2.62
CA SER A 109 4.24 16.87 3.65
C SER A 109 2.76 16.49 3.52
N THR A 110 2.37 15.84 2.41
CA THR A 110 0.96 15.56 2.15
C THR A 110 0.47 14.31 2.90
N LYS A 111 -0.78 14.34 3.37
CA LYS A 111 -1.43 13.15 3.96
C LYS A 111 -1.53 11.96 2.99
N ARG A 112 -1.45 12.21 1.69
CA ARG A 112 -1.45 11.16 0.68
C ARG A 112 -0.18 10.33 0.73
N MET A 113 0.96 10.96 1.05
CA MET A 113 2.26 10.27 1.12
C MET A 113 2.24 9.09 2.10
N ARG A 114 1.60 9.23 3.25
CA ARG A 114 1.44 8.13 4.22
C ARG A 114 0.80 6.87 3.58
N ASN A 115 -0.27 7.06 2.82
CA ASN A 115 -0.93 5.95 2.13
C ASN A 115 -0.09 5.42 0.97
N THR A 116 0.63 6.28 0.26
CA THR A 116 1.56 5.88 -0.80
C THR A 116 2.69 5.02 -0.23
N ILE A 117 3.27 5.39 0.90
CA ILE A 117 4.29 4.57 1.57
C ILE A 117 3.75 3.18 1.90
N ALA A 118 2.53 3.08 2.46
CA ALA A 118 1.90 1.79 2.74
C ALA A 118 1.68 0.95 1.45
N HIS A 119 1.32 1.61 0.35
CA HIS A 119 1.17 1.00 -0.97
C HIS A 119 2.49 0.41 -1.49
N GLU A 120 3.55 1.22 -1.50
CA GLU A 120 4.86 0.78 -2.01
C GLU A 120 5.52 -0.28 -1.11
N LEU A 121 5.37 -0.17 0.21
CA LEU A 121 5.79 -1.22 1.15
C LEU A 121 5.06 -2.54 0.90
N ARG A 122 3.77 -2.47 0.50
CA ARG A 122 3.02 -3.67 0.15
C ARG A 122 3.56 -4.31 -1.12
N HIS A 123 3.82 -3.53 -2.17
CA HIS A 123 4.46 -4.02 -3.38
C HIS A 123 5.81 -4.66 -3.09
N ALA A 124 6.66 -3.99 -2.31
CA ALA A 124 7.95 -4.49 -1.89
C ALA A 124 7.83 -5.84 -1.17
N MET A 125 6.88 -5.97 -0.25
CA MET A 125 6.64 -7.20 0.49
C MET A 125 6.17 -8.34 -0.41
N ASP A 126 5.22 -8.08 -1.32
CA ASP A 126 4.72 -9.08 -2.26
C ASP A 126 5.82 -9.58 -3.18
N ASP A 127 6.68 -8.67 -3.67
CA ASP A 127 7.81 -9.01 -4.53
C ASP A 127 8.87 -9.81 -3.77
N MET A 128 9.24 -9.39 -2.56
CA MET A 128 10.21 -10.10 -1.73
C MET A 128 9.75 -11.50 -1.31
N LYS A 129 8.46 -11.71 -1.06
CA LYS A 129 7.87 -13.04 -0.83
C LYS A 129 7.88 -13.91 -2.08
N SER A 130 7.72 -13.31 -3.25
CA SER A 130 7.71 -14.01 -4.53
C SER A 130 9.10 -14.36 -5.06
N LEU A 131 10.17 -13.83 -4.47
CA LEU A 131 11.56 -14.13 -4.88
C LEU A 131 11.94 -15.60 -4.74
N ASN A 132 11.25 -16.39 -3.92
CA ASN A 132 11.37 -17.85 -3.91
C ASN A 132 10.60 -18.52 -5.07
N ARG A 133 9.81 -17.78 -5.85
CA ARG A 133 9.01 -18.22 -6.99
C ARG A 133 9.41 -17.39 -8.20
N ALA A 134 10.54 -17.77 -8.82
CA ALA A 134 11.14 -17.17 -10.02
C ALA A 134 10.28 -16.12 -10.77
N ASN A 135 10.64 -14.85 -10.66
CA ASN A 135 10.26 -13.74 -11.56
C ASN A 135 8.76 -13.56 -11.87
N GLN A 136 7.94 -13.39 -10.87
CA GLN A 136 6.53 -13.07 -11.12
C GLN A 136 6.36 -11.66 -11.72
N SER A 137 7.17 -10.68 -11.33
CA SER A 137 7.12 -9.32 -11.89
C SER A 137 7.33 -9.31 -13.41
N THR A 138 8.25 -10.13 -13.92
CA THR A 138 8.46 -10.29 -15.36
C THR A 138 7.30 -11.04 -16.05
N ARG A 139 6.66 -11.98 -15.36
CA ARG A 139 5.49 -12.69 -15.88
C ARG A 139 4.25 -11.79 -15.95
N TYR A 140 4.05 -10.87 -15.03
CA TYR A 140 2.95 -9.91 -15.09
C TYR A 140 3.08 -8.97 -16.30
N ARG A 141 4.32 -8.56 -16.65
CA ARG A 141 4.56 -7.71 -17.82
C ARG A 141 4.39 -8.45 -19.16
N THR A 142 4.70 -9.73 -19.21
CA THR A 142 4.67 -10.53 -20.46
C THR A 142 3.34 -11.23 -20.72
N ALA A 143 2.54 -11.45 -19.70
CA ALA A 143 1.25 -12.17 -19.80
C ALA A 143 0.04 -11.24 -20.00
N ARG A 144 0.24 -9.97 -20.39
CA ARG A 144 -0.88 -9.10 -20.75
C ARG A 144 -1.61 -9.66 -21.95
N ASN A 145 -2.83 -10.13 -21.72
CA ASN A 145 -3.75 -10.57 -22.76
C ASN A 145 -3.92 -9.43 -23.80
N PRO A 146 -4.05 -9.70 -25.10
CA PRO A 146 -4.35 -8.67 -26.09
C PRO A 146 -5.57 -7.79 -25.74
N ALA A 147 -6.54 -8.32 -25.04
CA ALA A 147 -7.69 -7.56 -24.49
C ALA A 147 -7.26 -6.50 -23.45
N ASP A 148 -6.18 -6.73 -22.70
CA ASP A 148 -5.64 -5.80 -21.70
C ASP A 148 -4.96 -4.59 -22.35
N ARG A 149 -4.53 -4.73 -23.62
CA ARG A 149 -3.97 -3.63 -24.42
C ARG A 149 -5.00 -2.57 -24.80
N ALA A 150 -6.29 -2.93 -24.80
CA ALA A 150 -7.38 -2.00 -25.10
C ALA A 150 -7.67 -1.06 -23.93
N ASN A 151 -7.39 -1.48 -22.69
CA ASN A 151 -7.54 -0.64 -21.50
C ASN A 151 -6.44 -0.95 -20.48
N PRO A 152 -5.24 -0.39 -20.67
CA PRO A 152 -4.06 -0.71 -19.85
C PRO A 152 -4.22 -0.30 -18.38
N ASP A 153 -4.98 0.75 -18.09
CA ASP A 153 -5.20 1.21 -16.71
C ASP A 153 -6.07 0.24 -15.92
N THR A 154 -7.13 -0.28 -16.54
CA THR A 154 -7.99 -1.28 -15.91
C THR A 154 -7.25 -2.60 -15.71
N ALA A 155 -6.44 -3.02 -16.67
CA ALA A 155 -5.62 -4.23 -16.57
C ALA A 155 -4.59 -4.11 -15.43
N TYR A 156 -3.92 -2.96 -15.31
CA TYR A 156 -2.98 -2.69 -14.21
C TYR A 156 -3.68 -2.73 -12.85
N ARG A 157 -4.83 -2.05 -12.70
CA ARG A 157 -5.59 -2.05 -11.45
C ARG A 157 -6.11 -3.42 -11.04
N ALA A 158 -6.31 -4.33 -11.99
CA ALA A 158 -6.76 -5.69 -11.75
C ALA A 158 -5.60 -6.67 -11.43
N GLU A 159 -4.35 -6.23 -11.45
CA GLU A 159 -3.22 -7.04 -11.02
C GLU A 159 -3.33 -7.37 -9.53
N PRO A 160 -3.10 -8.63 -9.11
CA PRO A 160 -3.26 -9.02 -7.72
C PRO A 160 -2.41 -8.21 -6.74
N ALA A 161 -1.17 -7.85 -7.11
CA ALA A 161 -0.31 -7.02 -6.28
C ALA A 161 -0.88 -5.61 -6.10
N GLU A 162 -1.42 -5.02 -7.16
CA GLU A 162 -2.08 -3.72 -7.12
C GLU A 162 -3.36 -3.75 -6.26
N ILE A 163 -4.16 -4.82 -6.37
CA ILE A 163 -5.33 -5.01 -5.51
C ILE A 163 -4.93 -5.08 -4.04
N ASN A 164 -3.87 -5.81 -3.71
CA ASN A 164 -3.35 -5.90 -2.35
C ASN A 164 -2.85 -4.56 -1.82
N ALA A 165 -2.08 -3.82 -2.62
CA ALA A 165 -1.57 -2.51 -2.24
C ALA A 165 -2.70 -1.52 -1.98
N ARG A 166 -3.70 -1.44 -2.87
CA ARG A 166 -4.91 -0.63 -2.69
C ARG A 166 -5.76 -1.06 -1.51
N PHE A 167 -5.79 -2.35 -1.23
CA PHE A 167 -6.48 -2.88 -0.06
C PHE A 167 -5.84 -2.40 1.24
N VAL A 168 -4.49 -2.46 1.35
CA VAL A 168 -3.77 -1.94 2.51
C VAL A 168 -3.99 -0.43 2.68
N GLU A 169 -3.95 0.34 1.59
CA GLU A 169 -4.31 1.77 1.64
C GLU A 169 -5.74 2.00 2.15
N ALA A 170 -6.71 1.19 1.71
CA ALA A 170 -8.09 1.32 2.17
C ALA A 170 -8.24 1.02 3.66
N LEU A 171 -7.54 0.00 4.17
CA LEU A 171 -7.49 -0.31 5.60
C LEU A 171 -6.82 0.80 6.40
N HIS A 172 -5.72 1.36 5.89
CA HIS A 172 -4.98 2.44 6.56
C HIS A 172 -5.86 3.67 6.82
N VAL A 173 -6.73 4.02 5.88
CA VAL A 173 -7.72 5.10 6.05
C VAL A 173 -8.71 4.79 7.19
N LEU A 174 -8.97 3.51 7.50
CA LEU A 174 -9.94 3.11 8.53
C LEU A 174 -9.36 3.13 9.95
N ILE A 175 -8.05 2.99 10.12
CA ILE A 175 -7.41 2.96 11.45
C ILE A 175 -7.86 4.11 12.35
N PRO A 176 -7.80 5.40 11.95
CA PRO A 176 -8.20 6.51 12.81
C PRO A 176 -9.72 6.62 13.03
N ILE A 177 -10.52 5.82 12.32
CA ILE A 177 -11.99 5.81 12.42
C ILE A 177 -12.44 4.81 13.48
N ILE A 178 -11.77 3.67 13.61
CA ILE A 178 -12.16 2.59 14.53
C ILE A 178 -12.29 3.08 15.98
N PRO A 179 -11.31 3.81 16.58
CA PRO A 179 -11.43 4.31 17.94
C PRO A 179 -12.63 5.25 18.16
N LYS A 180 -13.01 6.00 17.13
CA LYS A 180 -14.16 6.93 17.22
C LYS A 180 -15.50 6.22 17.30
N LEU A 181 -15.54 4.95 16.91
CA LEU A 181 -16.76 4.15 16.84
C LEU A 181 -16.83 3.07 17.94
N VAL A 182 -15.76 2.89 18.75
CA VAL A 182 -15.62 1.79 19.72
C VAL A 182 -16.72 1.74 20.76
N ASN A 183 -17.28 2.91 21.13
CA ASN A 183 -18.32 3.05 22.15
C ASN A 183 -19.76 2.88 21.60
N LEU A 184 -19.92 2.64 20.31
CA LEU A 184 -21.23 2.34 19.74
C LEU A 184 -21.67 0.91 20.11
N ASP A 185 -22.99 0.69 20.16
CA ASP A 185 -23.51 -0.66 20.23
C ASP A 185 -23.07 -1.47 18.99
N PRO A 186 -23.00 -2.82 19.08
CA PRO A 186 -22.46 -3.65 18.00
C PRO A 186 -23.14 -3.46 16.65
N THR A 187 -24.43 -3.20 16.63
CA THR A 187 -25.20 -3.01 15.38
C THR A 187 -24.88 -1.68 14.74
N ALA A 188 -24.88 -0.58 15.52
CA ALA A 188 -24.52 0.74 15.05
C ALA A 188 -23.06 0.81 14.61
N PHE A 189 -22.14 0.16 15.35
CA PHE A 189 -20.73 0.02 14.95
C PHE A 189 -20.63 -0.65 13.57
N ARG A 190 -21.23 -1.82 13.42
CA ARG A 190 -21.20 -2.60 12.17
C ARG A 190 -21.77 -1.79 11.00
N THR A 191 -22.89 -1.13 11.18
CA THR A 191 -23.53 -0.32 10.15
C THR A 191 -22.64 0.82 9.68
N LYS A 192 -22.10 1.61 10.63
CA LYS A 192 -21.22 2.74 10.30
C LYS A 192 -19.90 2.28 9.68
N MET A 193 -19.28 1.24 10.26
CA MET A 193 -18.02 0.71 9.75
C MET A 193 -18.16 0.13 8.34
N THR A 194 -19.29 -0.54 8.03
CA THR A 194 -19.59 -1.00 6.67
C THR A 194 -19.65 0.17 5.69
N ALA A 195 -20.27 1.29 6.07
CA ALA A 195 -20.34 2.47 5.22
C ALA A 195 -18.95 3.07 4.96
N TYR A 196 -18.09 3.18 5.98
CA TYR A 196 -16.71 3.65 5.82
C TYR A 196 -15.87 2.70 4.96
N LEU A 197 -15.99 1.38 5.16
CA LEU A 197 -15.29 0.37 4.36
C LEU A 197 -15.68 0.44 2.89
N ASN A 198 -16.98 0.52 2.60
CA ASN A 198 -17.46 0.67 1.22
C ASN A 198 -16.91 1.95 0.59
N LYS A 199 -16.92 3.06 1.33
CA LYS A 199 -16.36 4.32 0.85
C LYS A 199 -14.85 4.25 0.59
N ALA A 200 -14.09 3.58 1.47
CA ALA A 200 -12.66 3.38 1.27
C ALA A 200 -12.39 2.52 0.01
N PHE A 201 -13.16 1.46 -0.21
CA PHE A 201 -13.05 0.61 -1.40
C PHE A 201 -13.42 1.35 -2.69
N GLU A 202 -14.40 2.26 -2.65
CA GLU A 202 -14.73 3.13 -3.79
C GLU A 202 -13.56 4.09 -4.10
N ILE A 203 -13.07 4.82 -3.09
CA ILE A 203 -11.97 5.79 -3.26
C ILE A 203 -10.70 5.10 -3.80
N LYS A 204 -10.45 3.86 -3.41
CA LYS A 204 -9.30 3.08 -3.87
C LYS A 204 -9.57 2.26 -5.12
N HIS A 205 -10.70 2.46 -5.77
CA HIS A 205 -11.11 1.78 -7.01
C HIS A 205 -11.17 0.24 -6.91
N ILE A 206 -11.22 -0.32 -5.71
CA ILE A 206 -11.37 -1.76 -5.50
C ILE A 206 -12.77 -2.20 -5.94
N ALA A 207 -13.77 -1.38 -5.61
CA ALA A 207 -15.17 -1.68 -5.94
C ALA A 207 -15.42 -1.75 -7.45
N ASP A 208 -14.68 -0.96 -8.24
CA ASP A 208 -14.84 -0.88 -9.71
C ASP A 208 -14.38 -2.16 -10.41
N LEU A 209 -13.47 -2.92 -9.79
CA LEU A 209 -12.97 -4.19 -10.31
C LEU A 209 -13.97 -5.35 -10.13
N TYR A 210 -15.00 -5.14 -9.34
CA TYR A 210 -15.98 -6.16 -8.99
C TYR A 210 -17.42 -5.62 -9.19
N PRO A 211 -17.88 -5.42 -10.42
CA PRO A 211 -19.22 -4.87 -10.70
C PRO A 211 -20.33 -5.73 -10.07
N GLU A 212 -20.12 -7.05 -10.01
CA GLU A 212 -21.04 -8.00 -9.36
C GLU A 212 -20.55 -8.30 -7.92
N LYS A 213 -20.44 -7.25 -7.09
CA LYS A 213 -19.88 -7.32 -5.73
C LYS A 213 -20.42 -8.46 -4.88
N THR A 214 -21.73 -8.69 -4.94
CA THR A 214 -22.40 -9.72 -4.12
C THR A 214 -22.05 -11.14 -4.52
N ASP A 215 -21.69 -11.39 -5.76
CA ASP A 215 -21.49 -12.72 -6.31
C ASP A 215 -20.01 -13.06 -6.52
N SER A 216 -19.13 -12.05 -6.51
CA SER A 216 -17.69 -12.26 -6.63
C SER A 216 -17.09 -12.93 -5.38
N PRO A 217 -16.56 -14.17 -5.48
CA PRO A 217 -15.88 -14.82 -4.34
C PRO A 217 -14.63 -14.04 -3.88
N HIS A 218 -13.96 -13.32 -4.80
CA HIS A 218 -12.79 -12.53 -4.50
C HIS A 218 -13.14 -11.28 -3.69
N TYR A 219 -14.21 -10.57 -4.08
CA TYR A 219 -14.69 -9.42 -3.33
C TYR A 219 -15.14 -9.82 -1.91
N LYS A 220 -15.86 -10.95 -1.77
CA LYS A 220 -16.24 -11.48 -0.47
C LYS A 220 -15.04 -11.79 0.43
N ARG A 221 -13.94 -12.31 -0.11
CA ARG A 221 -12.70 -12.54 0.64
C ARG A 221 -12.04 -11.25 1.08
N LEU A 222 -11.97 -10.24 0.20
CA LEU A 222 -11.45 -8.93 0.58
C LEU A 222 -12.28 -8.31 1.72
N LEU A 223 -13.62 -8.41 1.64
CA LEU A 223 -14.49 -7.97 2.72
C LEU A 223 -14.25 -8.74 4.02
N GLN A 224 -14.12 -10.08 3.95
CA GLN A 224 -13.81 -10.89 5.13
C GLN A 224 -12.48 -10.48 5.76
N ARG A 225 -11.42 -10.36 4.96
CA ARG A 225 -10.10 -9.90 5.42
C ARG A 225 -10.17 -8.52 6.06
N ALA A 226 -10.93 -7.59 5.47
CA ALA A 226 -11.13 -6.26 6.07
C ALA A 226 -11.84 -6.35 7.43
N TRP A 227 -12.85 -7.19 7.57
CA TRP A 227 -13.53 -7.39 8.84
C TRP A 227 -12.66 -8.06 9.89
N ASP A 228 -11.82 -9.02 9.50
CA ASP A 228 -10.85 -9.67 10.41
C ASP A 228 -9.85 -8.63 10.92
N PHE A 229 -9.37 -7.73 10.07
CA PHE A 229 -8.53 -6.61 10.45
C PHE A 229 -9.26 -5.65 11.42
N ILE A 230 -10.46 -5.18 11.06
CA ILE A 230 -11.26 -4.25 11.89
C ILE A 230 -11.53 -4.84 13.28
N ASN A 231 -11.86 -6.13 13.36
CA ASN A 231 -12.12 -6.81 14.63
C ASN A 231 -10.87 -6.90 15.52
N LYS A 232 -9.69 -7.13 14.93
CA LYS A 232 -8.42 -7.13 15.65
C LYS A 232 -8.08 -5.75 16.17
N GLU A 233 -8.22 -4.70 15.34
CA GLU A 233 -8.00 -3.32 15.77
C GLU A 233 -8.98 -2.91 16.88
N LEU A 234 -10.25 -3.28 16.76
CA LEU A 234 -11.24 -3.02 17.81
C LEU A 234 -10.86 -3.68 19.15
N THR A 235 -10.35 -4.89 19.10
CA THR A 235 -9.87 -5.61 20.30
C THR A 235 -8.67 -4.92 20.91
N HIS A 236 -7.74 -4.46 20.07
CA HIS A 236 -6.56 -3.74 20.51
C HIS A 236 -6.93 -2.41 21.19
N VAL A 237 -7.79 -1.60 20.58
CA VAL A 237 -8.25 -0.34 21.16
C VAL A 237 -8.90 -0.55 22.52
N LYS A 238 -9.78 -1.55 22.66
CA LYS A 238 -10.43 -1.87 23.92
C LYS A 238 -9.46 -2.35 25.01
N SER A 239 -8.37 -3.02 24.64
CA SER A 239 -7.37 -3.50 25.61
C SER A 239 -6.49 -2.34 26.16
N VAL A 240 -6.25 -1.31 25.36
CA VAL A 240 -5.46 -0.14 25.76
C VAL A 240 -6.27 0.76 26.71
N ASP A 241 -7.57 0.88 26.49
CA ASP A 241 -8.47 1.72 27.30
C ASP A 241 -8.85 1.08 28.66
N THR A 242 -8.44 -0.17 28.93
CA THR A 242 -8.71 -0.82 30.22
C THR A 242 -7.48 -0.67 31.11
N PRO A 243 -7.48 0.27 32.09
CA PRO A 243 -6.36 0.38 33.03
C PRO A 243 -6.21 -0.91 33.81
N SER A 244 -4.97 -1.42 33.87
CA SER A 244 -4.60 -2.55 34.73
C SER A 244 -5.02 -2.24 36.16
N LYS A 245 -5.94 -3.03 36.69
CA LYS A 245 -6.36 -2.96 38.10
C LYS A 245 -5.28 -3.52 39.01
#